data_e14c2fb20776d85cb4f56243b9a0edbe
#
_entry.id   e14c2fb20776d85cb4f56243b9a0edbe
#
_cell.length_a   1.000
_cell.length_b   1.000
_cell.length_c   1.000
_cell.angle_alpha   90.00
_cell.angle_beta   90.00
_cell.angle_gamma   90.00
#
_symmetry.space_group_name_H-M   'P 1'
#
loop_
_entity.id
_entity.type
_entity.pdbx_description
1 polymer ?
#
loop_
_entity_poly.entity_id
_entity_poly.type
_entity_poly.pdbx_seq_one_letter_code
_entity_poly.pdbx_strand_id
1 'polypeptide(L)'
;MDIFGVLSFVGGLAMFLYGMSAMGDGLTKLSGGKLEYLLEKLTSKRIMAVLLGAGVTAVIQSSSATTVMVVGFVNSGIMKLNQAVGIIMGANIGTTITSWILSLTGIQGDNVFIKMLNPSSFSPILAIIGVFMLMLAKSDKKKNVGTLLTGFSILMFGMHTMSSAVSPLADVPEFTGLLVKFSMPVLGVLAGTILTAVIQSSSASVGILQALCATGSVSYAVAIPIIMGQNIGTCITALLSSIGTSRNARRTAMVHLYFNIIGTVLFLVLFYGINAFVHFPFLETSANAAGIAIVHSGFNIFATLILFPFADGLVKLAKLTIPDGPEEKADEAVQMLDTRFLDSPAFALQQCKVAAAKMAELTETGLVTSVDLMASYNEADAENVDILETKVDHFEDALGTYLVKLSSEKLSPKDSQTLSMILHCIGDFERISDHTVNIMKAAREMHDKNLQFSSDGAAELAVYGKAVKDIVSLTFSVFNNEDVKKANEVEPLEQVIDSLNSSLKNHHIERLQSGKCTIELGFILSDVMTDFERISDHCSNIAVCVSQIHSGSFDTHEYLHALKKEEEFEAEYKELKKQYQLPDVKA
;
A
#
# COMPACT_ATOMS: atom_id res chain seq x y z
N MET A 1 34.38 29.92 -5.73
CA MET A 1 32.90 30.03 -5.82
C MET A 1 32.47 31.14 -4.89
N ASP A 2 31.81 32.16 -5.40
CA ASP A 2 31.27 33.23 -4.57
C ASP A 2 29.91 32.82 -3.96
N ILE A 3 29.34 33.69 -3.09
CA ILE A 3 28.07 33.40 -2.44
C ILE A 3 26.91 33.22 -3.44
N PHE A 4 26.94 33.92 -4.56
CA PHE A 4 25.92 33.81 -5.61
C PHE A 4 26.01 32.46 -6.35
N GLY A 5 27.23 31.96 -6.56
CA GLY A 5 27.43 30.61 -7.09
C GLY A 5 26.92 29.53 -6.15
N VAL A 6 27.13 29.70 -4.81
CA VAL A 6 26.56 28.75 -3.82
C VAL A 6 25.03 28.82 -3.84
N LEU A 7 24.44 30.00 -3.86
CA LEU A 7 22.98 30.16 -3.94
C LEU A 7 22.42 29.57 -5.25
N SER A 8 23.10 29.78 -6.37
CA SER A 8 22.70 29.19 -7.65
C SER A 8 22.78 27.66 -7.63
N PHE A 9 23.81 27.09 -7.01
CA PHE A 9 23.93 25.61 -6.86
C PHE A 9 22.79 25.05 -5.98
N VAL A 10 22.55 25.66 -4.82
CA VAL A 10 21.47 25.23 -3.90
C VAL A 10 20.10 25.42 -4.54
N GLY A 11 19.85 26.52 -5.25
CA GLY A 11 18.63 26.75 -6.00
C GLY A 11 18.44 25.73 -7.15
N GLY A 12 19.51 25.43 -7.87
CA GLY A 12 19.53 24.38 -8.88
C GLY A 12 19.23 22.99 -8.29
N LEU A 13 19.81 22.68 -7.13
CA LEU A 13 19.54 21.43 -6.41
C LEU A 13 18.08 21.35 -5.94
N ALA A 14 17.52 22.46 -5.43
CA ALA A 14 16.11 22.50 -5.03
C ALA A 14 15.17 22.25 -6.22
N MET A 15 15.41 22.88 -7.37
CA MET A 15 14.66 22.63 -8.61
C MET A 15 14.83 21.17 -9.09
N PHE A 16 16.05 20.66 -9.03
CA PHE A 16 16.35 19.26 -9.41
C PHE A 16 15.56 18.27 -8.55
N LEU A 17 15.58 18.43 -7.21
CA LEU A 17 14.87 17.57 -6.28
C LEU A 17 13.34 17.65 -6.48
N TYR A 18 12.82 18.86 -6.64
CA TYR A 18 11.40 19.07 -6.90
C TYR A 18 10.97 18.46 -8.24
N GLY A 19 11.74 18.68 -9.29
CA GLY A 19 11.47 18.11 -10.61
C GLY A 19 11.49 16.59 -10.61
N MET A 20 12.43 15.98 -9.88
CA MET A 20 12.51 14.53 -9.69
C MET A 20 11.29 13.98 -8.94
N SER A 21 10.89 14.64 -7.85
CA SER A 21 9.68 14.27 -7.09
C SER A 21 8.43 14.39 -7.94
N ALA A 22 8.22 15.53 -8.61
CA ALA A 22 7.06 15.74 -9.48
C ALA A 22 6.97 14.75 -10.64
N MET A 23 8.12 14.41 -11.24
CA MET A 23 8.20 13.39 -12.30
C MET A 23 7.82 12.01 -11.76
N GLY A 24 8.35 11.62 -10.61
CA GLY A 24 8.03 10.35 -9.93
C GLY A 24 6.55 10.28 -9.54
N ASP A 25 5.99 11.33 -8.96
CA ASP A 25 4.57 11.44 -8.60
C ASP A 25 3.66 11.29 -9.82
N GLY A 26 4.01 11.94 -10.93
CA GLY A 26 3.28 11.82 -12.18
C GLY A 26 3.24 10.38 -12.70
N LEU A 27 4.39 9.69 -12.69
CA LEU A 27 4.52 8.29 -13.11
C LEU A 27 3.75 7.34 -12.17
N THR A 28 3.88 7.51 -10.86
CA THR A 28 3.19 6.70 -9.85
C THR A 28 1.67 6.82 -9.99
N LYS A 29 1.14 8.06 -10.13
CA LYS A 29 -0.29 8.28 -10.34
C LYS A 29 -0.80 7.73 -11.67
N LEU A 30 0.02 7.73 -12.72
CA LEU A 30 -0.32 7.09 -14.00
C LEU A 30 -0.39 5.57 -13.89
N SER A 31 0.37 4.96 -12.99
CA SER A 31 0.36 3.51 -12.75
C SER A 31 -0.87 3.05 -11.93
N GLY A 32 -1.47 3.93 -11.13
CA GLY A 32 -2.72 3.70 -10.41
C GLY A 32 -2.68 2.51 -9.44
N GLY A 33 -1.59 2.35 -8.67
CA GLY A 33 -1.44 1.24 -7.70
C GLY A 33 -1.16 -0.14 -8.32
N LYS A 34 -1.06 -0.23 -9.66
CA LYS A 34 -0.81 -1.51 -10.35
C LYS A 34 0.59 -2.05 -10.09
N LEU A 35 1.56 -1.18 -9.83
CA LEU A 35 2.95 -1.58 -9.59
C LEU A 35 3.07 -2.31 -8.25
N GLU A 36 2.44 -1.80 -7.23
CA GLU A 36 2.38 -2.36 -5.90
C GLU A 36 1.67 -3.73 -5.92
N TYR A 37 0.54 -3.81 -6.61
CA TYR A 37 -0.18 -5.06 -6.83
C TYR A 37 0.66 -6.12 -7.57
N LEU A 38 1.45 -5.70 -8.57
CA LEU A 38 2.36 -6.60 -9.27
C LEU A 38 3.48 -7.11 -8.35
N LEU A 39 4.02 -6.25 -7.48
CA LEU A 39 5.02 -6.64 -6.47
C LEU A 39 4.44 -7.68 -5.50
N GLU A 40 3.21 -7.53 -5.08
CA GLU A 40 2.53 -8.49 -4.21
C GLU A 40 2.39 -9.86 -4.89
N LYS A 41 1.84 -9.90 -6.11
CA LYS A 41 1.44 -11.16 -6.78
C LYS A 41 2.56 -11.91 -7.50
N LEU A 42 3.54 -11.22 -8.11
CA LEU A 42 4.45 -11.85 -9.08
C LEU A 42 5.84 -12.18 -8.53
N THR A 43 6.04 -12.17 -7.23
CA THR A 43 7.36 -12.38 -6.59
C THR A 43 7.69 -13.84 -6.26
N SER A 44 6.89 -14.80 -6.72
CA SER A 44 7.11 -16.23 -6.44
C SER A 44 8.45 -16.77 -6.98
N LYS A 45 8.91 -16.27 -8.13
CA LYS A 45 10.22 -16.61 -8.71
C LYS A 45 11.22 -15.47 -8.48
N ARG A 46 12.38 -15.78 -7.89
CA ARG A 46 13.42 -14.77 -7.56
C ARG A 46 13.85 -13.88 -8.73
N ILE A 47 14.01 -14.45 -9.93
CA ILE A 47 14.35 -13.66 -11.12
C ILE A 47 13.23 -12.68 -11.50
N MET A 48 11.97 -13.08 -11.34
CA MET A 48 10.82 -12.21 -11.57
C MET A 48 10.78 -11.09 -10.54
N ALA A 49 11.12 -11.38 -9.29
CA ALA A 49 11.24 -10.36 -8.24
C ALA A 49 12.32 -9.31 -8.58
N VAL A 50 13.48 -9.73 -9.14
CA VAL A 50 14.52 -8.79 -9.60
C VAL A 50 14.01 -7.92 -10.74
N LEU A 51 13.37 -8.50 -11.75
CA LEU A 51 12.82 -7.73 -12.88
C LEU A 51 11.73 -6.76 -12.44
N LEU A 52 10.84 -7.19 -11.54
CA LEU A 52 9.79 -6.35 -10.98
C LEU A 52 10.39 -5.21 -10.13
N GLY A 53 11.33 -5.51 -9.24
CA GLY A 53 12.03 -4.49 -8.46
C GLY A 53 12.71 -3.44 -9.34
N ALA A 54 13.37 -3.88 -10.43
CA ALA A 54 13.97 -2.98 -11.40
C ALA A 54 12.91 -2.13 -12.12
N GLY A 55 11.84 -2.75 -12.62
CA GLY A 55 10.76 -2.07 -13.34
C GLY A 55 10.01 -1.07 -12.47
N VAL A 56 9.63 -1.47 -11.25
CA VAL A 56 8.91 -0.61 -10.29
C VAL A 56 9.78 0.59 -9.92
N THR A 57 11.04 0.37 -9.56
CA THR A 57 11.96 1.46 -9.21
C THR A 57 12.22 2.39 -10.40
N ALA A 58 12.34 1.86 -11.60
CA ALA A 58 12.49 2.68 -12.82
C ALA A 58 11.26 3.57 -13.07
N VAL A 59 10.05 3.11 -12.74
CA VAL A 59 8.81 3.89 -12.88
C VAL A 59 8.65 4.87 -11.72
N ILE A 60 8.78 4.43 -10.46
CA ILE A 60 8.65 5.29 -9.28
C ILE A 60 9.80 6.30 -9.20
N GLN A 61 10.95 6.03 -9.84
CA GLN A 61 12.17 6.85 -9.80
C GLN A 61 12.79 6.97 -8.39
N SER A 62 12.44 6.06 -7.48
CA SER A 62 12.89 6.04 -6.09
C SER A 62 13.11 4.61 -5.59
N SER A 63 14.38 4.20 -5.45
CA SER A 63 14.70 2.92 -4.81
C SER A 63 14.43 2.94 -3.31
N SER A 64 14.56 4.11 -2.67
CA SER A 64 14.22 4.26 -1.27
C SER A 64 12.73 4.00 -1.03
N ALA A 65 11.83 4.59 -1.82
CA ALA A 65 10.39 4.33 -1.72
C ALA A 65 10.08 2.84 -1.97
N THR A 66 10.66 2.24 -3.03
CA THR A 66 10.48 0.82 -3.32
C THR A 66 10.96 -0.08 -2.18
N THR A 67 12.12 0.20 -1.57
CA THR A 67 12.65 -0.63 -0.47
C THR A 67 11.88 -0.44 0.83
N VAL A 68 11.42 0.78 1.15
CA VAL A 68 10.55 1.07 2.30
C VAL A 68 9.21 0.34 2.15
N MET A 69 8.62 0.35 0.95
CA MET A 69 7.41 -0.40 0.64
C MET A 69 7.60 -1.90 0.83
N VAL A 70 8.73 -2.46 0.37
CA VAL A 70 9.07 -3.88 0.55
C VAL A 70 9.24 -4.22 2.05
N VAL A 71 9.84 -3.33 2.84
CA VAL A 71 9.90 -3.48 4.31
C VAL A 71 8.49 -3.51 4.89
N GLY A 72 7.58 -2.66 4.40
CA GLY A 72 6.16 -2.66 4.77
C GLY A 72 5.45 -3.97 4.40
N PHE A 73 5.64 -4.49 3.17
CA PHE A 73 5.06 -5.76 2.73
C PHE A 73 5.52 -6.96 3.57
N VAL A 74 6.79 -6.96 3.98
CA VAL A 74 7.31 -8.01 4.87
C VAL A 74 6.79 -7.83 6.29
N ASN A 75 6.61 -6.59 6.74
CA ASN A 75 6.04 -6.27 8.06
C ASN A 75 4.58 -6.71 8.17
N SER A 76 3.78 -6.47 7.15
CA SER A 76 2.36 -6.85 7.07
C SER A 76 2.13 -8.32 6.70
N GLY A 77 3.20 -9.11 6.50
CA GLY A 77 3.08 -10.53 6.13
C GLY A 77 2.67 -10.77 4.67
N ILE A 78 2.39 -9.73 3.88
CA ILE A 78 2.05 -9.82 2.45
C ILE A 78 3.20 -10.48 1.66
N MET A 79 4.44 -10.25 2.08
CA MET A 79 5.63 -10.74 1.41
C MET A 79 6.57 -11.48 2.36
N LYS A 80 7.12 -12.61 1.89
CA LYS A 80 8.15 -13.33 2.64
C LYS A 80 9.52 -12.68 2.46
N LEU A 81 10.38 -12.75 3.49
CA LEU A 81 11.75 -12.21 3.46
C LEU A 81 12.54 -12.67 2.22
N ASN A 82 12.44 -13.94 1.83
CA ASN A 82 13.16 -14.47 0.65
C ASN A 82 12.70 -13.85 -0.69
N GLN A 83 11.46 -13.39 -0.79
CA GLN A 83 10.94 -12.69 -1.97
C GLN A 83 11.46 -11.26 -2.03
N ALA A 84 11.53 -10.60 -0.87
CA ALA A 84 12.03 -9.23 -0.73
C ALA A 84 13.47 -9.07 -1.25
N VAL A 85 14.33 -10.08 -1.06
CA VAL A 85 15.74 -10.03 -1.54
C VAL A 85 15.82 -9.77 -3.03
N GLY A 86 15.01 -10.46 -3.84
CA GLY A 86 14.98 -10.26 -5.29
C GLY A 86 14.57 -8.84 -5.68
N ILE A 87 13.55 -8.31 -5.04
CA ILE A 87 13.06 -6.95 -5.32
C ILE A 87 14.12 -5.91 -4.95
N ILE A 88 14.79 -6.07 -3.81
CA ILE A 88 15.88 -5.18 -3.36
C ILE A 88 17.02 -5.17 -4.38
N MET A 89 17.46 -6.34 -4.85
CA MET A 89 18.47 -6.44 -5.91
C MET A 89 18.03 -5.72 -7.19
N GLY A 90 16.76 -5.92 -7.59
CA GLY A 90 16.17 -5.26 -8.75
C GLY A 90 16.06 -3.75 -8.57
N ALA A 91 15.66 -3.27 -7.40
CA ALA A 91 15.53 -1.84 -7.12
C ALA A 91 16.85 -1.09 -7.30
N ASN A 92 17.97 -1.67 -6.92
CA ASN A 92 19.28 -1.10 -7.16
C ASN A 92 19.59 -0.97 -8.67
N ILE A 93 19.22 -1.95 -9.48
CA ILE A 93 19.34 -1.85 -10.96
C ILE A 93 18.40 -0.76 -11.50
N GLY A 94 17.13 -0.73 -11.03
CA GLY A 94 16.13 0.25 -11.48
C GLY A 94 16.54 1.70 -11.25
N THR A 95 17.25 1.99 -10.16
CA THR A 95 17.78 3.32 -9.85
C THR A 95 18.71 3.85 -10.94
N THR A 96 19.41 2.96 -11.64
CA THR A 96 20.36 3.38 -12.69
C THR A 96 19.68 4.03 -13.89
N ILE A 97 18.38 3.78 -14.11
CA ILE A 97 17.58 4.43 -15.16
C ILE A 97 17.57 5.95 -14.95
N THR A 98 17.47 6.41 -13.69
CA THR A 98 17.59 7.85 -13.39
C THR A 98 18.92 8.43 -13.83
N SER A 99 20.04 7.70 -13.59
CA SER A 99 21.37 8.14 -14.04
C SER A 99 21.45 8.27 -15.56
N TRP A 100 20.78 7.40 -16.30
CA TRP A 100 20.70 7.49 -17.77
C TRP A 100 19.84 8.69 -18.22
N ILE A 101 18.71 8.95 -17.57
CA ILE A 101 17.91 10.15 -17.85
C ILE A 101 18.74 11.41 -17.64
N LEU A 102 19.46 11.49 -16.53
CA LEU A 102 20.32 12.63 -16.20
C LEU A 102 21.51 12.75 -17.17
N SER A 103 22.04 11.62 -17.67
CA SER A 103 23.17 11.61 -18.60
C SER A 103 22.86 12.28 -19.95
N LEU A 104 21.59 12.42 -20.29
CA LEU A 104 21.16 13.14 -21.50
C LEU A 104 21.62 14.60 -21.50
N THR A 105 21.83 15.21 -20.33
CA THR A 105 22.36 16.59 -20.22
C THR A 105 23.79 16.72 -20.75
N GLY A 106 24.54 15.62 -20.79
CA GLY A 106 25.91 15.57 -21.33
C GLY A 106 25.99 15.42 -22.86
N ILE A 107 24.87 15.35 -23.58
CA ILE A 107 24.87 15.25 -25.04
C ILE A 107 25.35 16.58 -25.63
N GLN A 108 26.50 16.57 -26.25
CA GLN A 108 27.12 17.71 -26.94
C GLN A 108 27.42 17.36 -28.40
N GLY A 109 27.21 18.31 -29.30
CA GLY A 109 27.54 18.16 -30.71
C GLY A 109 27.12 19.37 -31.52
N ASP A 110 27.82 19.60 -32.63
CA ASP A 110 27.57 20.77 -33.47
C ASP A 110 26.40 20.60 -34.46
N ASN A 111 25.97 19.38 -34.67
CA ASN A 111 24.83 19.07 -35.54
C ASN A 111 23.51 19.49 -34.87
N VAL A 112 22.62 20.16 -35.60
CA VAL A 112 21.31 20.61 -35.14
C VAL A 112 20.46 19.46 -34.54
N PHE A 113 20.49 18.27 -35.13
CA PHE A 113 19.79 17.09 -34.60
C PHE A 113 20.33 16.67 -33.22
N ILE A 114 21.65 16.70 -33.01
CA ILE A 114 22.26 16.35 -31.71
C ILE A 114 21.92 17.43 -30.67
N LYS A 115 21.96 18.73 -31.05
CA LYS A 115 21.52 19.82 -30.19
C LYS A 115 20.03 19.69 -29.77
N MET A 116 19.17 19.23 -30.69
CA MET A 116 17.75 18.99 -30.37
C MET A 116 17.53 17.79 -29.45
N LEU A 117 18.45 16.83 -29.39
CA LEU A 117 18.40 15.70 -28.45
C LEU A 117 18.85 16.09 -27.02
N ASN A 118 19.54 17.21 -26.87
CA ASN A 118 19.92 17.70 -25.54
C ASN A 118 18.67 18.18 -24.78
N PRO A 119 18.43 17.71 -23.55
CA PRO A 119 17.28 18.13 -22.74
C PRO A 119 17.15 19.64 -22.56
N SER A 120 18.24 20.38 -22.50
CA SER A 120 18.21 21.85 -22.39
C SER A 120 17.50 22.51 -23.58
N SER A 121 17.47 21.84 -24.76
CA SER A 121 16.82 22.37 -25.95
C SER A 121 15.34 22.04 -26.03
N PHE A 122 14.92 20.84 -25.62
CA PHE A 122 13.51 20.42 -25.73
C PHE A 122 12.71 20.51 -24.43
N SER A 123 13.35 20.52 -23.26
CA SER A 123 12.63 20.62 -21.98
C SER A 123 11.75 21.87 -21.85
N PRO A 124 12.10 23.07 -22.42
CA PRO A 124 11.18 24.20 -22.43
C PRO A 124 9.87 23.92 -23.17
N ILE A 125 9.93 23.14 -24.26
CA ILE A 125 8.74 22.73 -25.02
C ILE A 125 7.88 21.80 -24.17
N LEU A 126 8.51 20.81 -23.50
CA LEU A 126 7.80 19.92 -22.58
C LEU A 126 7.20 20.68 -21.40
N ALA A 127 7.89 21.73 -20.88
CA ALA A 127 7.36 22.57 -19.82
C ALA A 127 6.07 23.27 -20.26
N ILE A 128 6.06 23.89 -21.46
CA ILE A 128 4.88 24.54 -22.01
C ILE A 128 3.73 23.56 -22.14
N ILE A 129 3.96 22.41 -22.80
CA ILE A 129 2.93 21.36 -22.97
C ILE A 129 2.43 20.88 -21.59
N GLY A 130 3.34 20.60 -20.66
CA GLY A 130 3.01 20.12 -19.32
C GLY A 130 2.15 21.13 -18.55
N VAL A 131 2.52 22.40 -18.54
CA VAL A 131 1.76 23.46 -17.87
C VAL A 131 0.38 23.64 -18.50
N PHE A 132 0.28 23.65 -19.82
CA PHE A 132 -1.04 23.70 -20.49
C PHE A 132 -1.91 22.49 -20.12
N MET A 133 -1.33 21.28 -20.04
CA MET A 133 -2.07 20.09 -19.61
C MET A 133 -2.53 20.21 -18.16
N LEU A 134 -1.71 20.75 -17.25
CA LEU A 134 -2.07 20.97 -15.83
C LEU A 134 -3.21 21.99 -15.69
N MET A 135 -3.19 23.08 -16.49
CA MET A 135 -4.16 24.17 -16.35
C MET A 135 -5.49 23.90 -17.08
N LEU A 136 -5.44 23.25 -18.24
CA LEU A 136 -6.60 23.17 -19.15
C LEU A 136 -7.21 21.77 -19.23
N ALA A 137 -6.50 20.71 -18.84
CA ALA A 137 -7.05 19.36 -18.95
C ALA A 137 -8.11 19.09 -17.86
N LYS A 138 -9.23 18.49 -18.26
CA LYS A 138 -10.29 18.05 -17.34
C LYS A 138 -10.04 16.66 -16.76
N SER A 139 -9.26 15.83 -17.44
CA SER A 139 -8.97 14.44 -17.04
C SER A 139 -7.72 14.37 -16.16
N ASP A 140 -7.82 13.68 -15.03
CA ASP A 140 -6.69 13.47 -14.10
C ASP A 140 -5.51 12.77 -14.78
N LYS A 141 -5.78 11.80 -15.66
CA LYS A 141 -4.72 11.14 -16.44
C LYS A 141 -3.90 12.14 -17.27
N LYS A 142 -4.57 13.12 -17.90
CA LYS A 142 -3.88 14.18 -18.67
C LYS A 142 -3.13 15.13 -17.74
N LYS A 143 -3.68 15.48 -16.57
CA LYS A 143 -3.00 16.28 -15.56
C LYS A 143 -1.75 15.58 -15.05
N ASN A 144 -1.82 14.28 -14.78
CA ASN A 144 -0.66 13.48 -14.34
C ASN A 144 0.45 13.43 -15.41
N VAL A 145 0.08 13.33 -16.71
CA VAL A 145 1.06 13.50 -17.80
C VAL A 145 1.63 14.91 -17.78
N GLY A 146 0.83 15.93 -17.54
CA GLY A 146 1.28 17.31 -17.38
C GLY A 146 2.30 17.46 -16.25
N THR A 147 2.04 16.85 -15.09
CA THR A 147 2.96 16.81 -13.93
C THR A 147 4.29 16.14 -14.31
N LEU A 148 4.24 15.00 -15.01
CA LEU A 148 5.42 14.29 -15.50
C LEU A 148 6.28 15.17 -16.40
N LEU A 149 5.69 15.81 -17.40
CA LEU A 149 6.41 16.64 -18.38
C LEU A 149 6.99 17.90 -17.74
N THR A 150 6.25 18.54 -16.86
CA THR A 150 6.71 19.73 -16.12
C THR A 150 7.80 19.35 -15.12
N GLY A 151 7.64 18.23 -14.39
CA GLY A 151 8.64 17.71 -13.47
C GLY A 151 9.96 17.38 -14.17
N PHE A 152 9.90 16.69 -15.32
CA PHE A 152 11.10 16.43 -16.15
C PHE A 152 11.78 17.74 -16.57
N SER A 153 11.03 18.73 -16.98
CA SER A 153 11.60 20.02 -17.41
C SER A 153 12.28 20.76 -16.28
N ILE A 154 11.67 20.83 -15.10
CA ILE A 154 12.23 21.45 -13.90
C ILE A 154 13.50 20.69 -13.46
N LEU A 155 13.48 19.35 -13.51
CA LEU A 155 14.63 18.50 -13.24
C LEU A 155 15.82 18.88 -14.12
N MET A 156 15.61 19.02 -15.45
CA MET A 156 16.67 19.36 -16.40
C MET A 156 17.18 20.78 -16.21
N PHE A 157 16.31 21.73 -15.89
CA PHE A 157 16.71 23.09 -15.53
C PHE A 157 17.56 23.12 -14.26
N GLY A 158 17.15 22.39 -13.22
CA GLY A 158 17.91 22.25 -11.98
C GLY A 158 19.32 21.67 -12.23
N MET A 159 19.39 20.61 -13.03
CA MET A 159 20.65 19.97 -13.41
C MET A 159 21.58 20.94 -14.15
N HIS A 160 21.05 21.69 -15.13
CA HIS A 160 21.79 22.69 -15.88
C HIS A 160 22.30 23.81 -14.96
N THR A 161 21.47 24.30 -14.05
CA THR A 161 21.81 25.34 -13.09
C THR A 161 22.92 24.89 -12.13
N MET A 162 22.83 23.66 -11.59
CA MET A 162 23.89 23.06 -10.77
C MET A 162 25.21 22.98 -11.53
N SER A 163 25.18 22.42 -12.74
CA SER A 163 26.39 22.24 -13.57
C SER A 163 27.06 23.58 -13.88
N SER A 164 26.27 24.59 -14.23
CA SER A 164 26.77 25.95 -14.50
C SER A 164 27.37 26.60 -13.25
N ALA A 165 26.75 26.41 -12.09
CA ALA A 165 27.22 26.99 -10.81
C ALA A 165 28.56 26.38 -10.35
N VAL A 166 28.82 25.09 -10.62
CA VAL A 166 30.06 24.41 -10.21
C VAL A 166 31.18 24.50 -11.24
N SER A 167 30.88 24.85 -12.50
CA SER A 167 31.87 24.93 -13.57
C SER A 167 33.10 25.78 -13.21
N PRO A 168 32.98 26.95 -12.56
CA PRO A 168 34.16 27.77 -12.16
C PRO A 168 35.05 27.09 -11.12
N LEU A 169 34.63 26.03 -10.45
CA LEU A 169 35.45 25.29 -9.47
C LEU A 169 36.58 24.49 -10.15
N ALA A 170 36.51 24.28 -11.45
CA ALA A 170 37.56 23.61 -12.23
C ALA A 170 38.91 24.30 -12.04
N ASP A 171 38.91 25.65 -11.92
CA ASP A 171 40.10 26.47 -11.82
C ASP A 171 40.54 26.72 -10.36
N VAL A 172 39.89 26.09 -9.36
CA VAL A 172 40.19 26.26 -7.94
C VAL A 172 41.10 25.12 -7.45
N PRO A 173 42.39 25.36 -7.15
CA PRO A 173 43.34 24.30 -6.78
C PRO A 173 42.94 23.53 -5.51
N GLU A 174 42.32 24.22 -4.54
CA GLU A 174 41.85 23.59 -3.30
C GLU A 174 40.74 22.57 -3.57
N PHE A 175 39.84 22.88 -4.50
CA PHE A 175 38.76 21.98 -4.90
C PHE A 175 39.28 20.75 -5.66
N THR A 176 40.15 20.99 -6.66
CA THR A 176 40.75 19.87 -7.44
C THR A 176 41.65 19.02 -6.56
N GLY A 177 42.40 19.61 -5.62
CA GLY A 177 43.21 18.92 -4.62
C GLY A 177 42.35 18.08 -3.64
N LEU A 178 41.15 18.52 -3.28
CA LEU A 178 40.20 17.75 -2.49
C LEU A 178 39.66 16.54 -3.28
N LEU A 179 39.32 16.72 -4.55
CA LEU A 179 38.86 15.63 -5.43
C LEU A 179 39.92 14.53 -5.56
N VAL A 180 41.19 14.90 -5.68
CA VAL A 180 42.29 13.92 -5.73
C VAL A 180 42.34 13.03 -4.49
N LYS A 181 42.02 13.54 -3.30
CA LYS A 181 41.95 12.70 -2.11
C LYS A 181 40.85 11.63 -2.18
N PHE A 182 39.75 11.91 -2.86
CA PHE A 182 38.66 10.96 -3.06
C PHE A 182 38.97 9.88 -4.10
N SER A 183 40.11 9.97 -4.84
CA SER A 183 40.61 8.88 -5.67
C SER A 183 41.09 7.68 -4.83
N MET A 184 41.36 7.88 -3.52
CA MET A 184 41.55 6.75 -2.60
C MET A 184 40.20 6.03 -2.41
N PRO A 185 40.10 4.73 -2.77
CA PRO A 185 38.81 4.03 -2.84
C PRO A 185 37.99 4.13 -1.54
N VAL A 186 38.64 3.98 -0.40
CA VAL A 186 37.96 4.03 0.92
C VAL A 186 37.38 5.42 1.19
N LEU A 187 38.12 6.49 0.88
CA LEU A 187 37.65 7.87 1.10
C LEU A 187 36.53 8.24 0.13
N GLY A 188 36.63 7.80 -1.12
CA GLY A 188 35.58 7.98 -2.12
C GLY A 188 34.28 7.27 -1.73
N VAL A 189 34.36 6.02 -1.27
CA VAL A 189 33.20 5.26 -0.77
C VAL A 189 32.57 5.97 0.46
N LEU A 190 33.37 6.40 1.43
CA LEU A 190 32.89 7.13 2.60
C LEU A 190 32.21 8.44 2.20
N ALA A 191 32.80 9.21 1.29
CA ALA A 191 32.21 10.47 0.81
C ALA A 191 30.84 10.23 0.14
N GLY A 192 30.75 9.24 -0.75
CA GLY A 192 29.49 8.87 -1.40
C GLY A 192 28.45 8.38 -0.40
N THR A 193 28.85 7.56 0.59
CA THR A 193 27.98 7.04 1.63
C THR A 193 27.40 8.16 2.49
N ILE A 194 28.24 9.06 2.99
CA ILE A 194 27.81 10.17 3.85
C ILE A 194 26.90 11.12 3.07
N LEU A 195 27.28 11.50 1.85
CA LEU A 195 26.48 12.39 1.02
C LEU A 195 25.07 11.82 0.79
N THR A 196 24.97 10.55 0.42
CA THR A 196 23.69 9.92 0.13
C THR A 196 22.89 9.67 1.41
N ALA A 197 23.53 9.30 2.51
CA ALA A 197 22.86 9.12 3.80
C ALA A 197 22.23 10.43 4.33
N VAL A 198 22.90 11.58 4.09
CA VAL A 198 22.36 12.90 4.47
C VAL A 198 21.22 13.32 3.56
N ILE A 199 21.38 13.18 2.24
CA ILE A 199 20.36 13.58 1.25
C ILE A 199 19.20 12.57 1.24
N GLN A 200 19.43 11.31 1.61
CA GLN A 200 18.50 10.17 1.56
C GLN A 200 17.99 9.84 0.15
N SER A 201 18.71 10.26 -0.87
CA SER A 201 18.39 10.03 -2.29
C SER A 201 19.65 9.74 -3.09
N SER A 202 19.80 8.51 -3.55
CA SER A 202 20.91 8.12 -4.42
C SER A 202 20.84 8.79 -5.80
N SER A 203 19.63 8.97 -6.33
CA SER A 203 19.44 9.66 -7.61
C SER A 203 19.89 11.12 -7.53
N ALA A 204 19.60 11.80 -6.42
CA ALA A 204 20.06 13.16 -6.18
C ALA A 204 21.59 13.20 -6.01
N SER A 205 22.16 12.27 -5.28
CA SER A 205 23.61 12.18 -5.06
C SER A 205 24.36 11.91 -6.36
N VAL A 206 23.83 11.02 -7.22
CA VAL A 206 24.38 10.76 -8.57
C VAL A 206 24.24 12.00 -9.44
N GLY A 207 23.10 12.71 -9.39
CA GLY A 207 22.90 13.97 -10.11
C GLY A 207 23.92 15.05 -9.73
N ILE A 208 24.23 15.20 -8.44
CA ILE A 208 25.30 16.09 -7.96
C ILE A 208 26.66 15.66 -8.55
N LEU A 209 26.99 14.38 -8.51
CA LEU A 209 28.23 13.87 -9.08
C LEU A 209 28.32 14.15 -10.59
N GLN A 210 27.23 13.91 -11.34
CA GLN A 210 27.17 14.23 -12.77
C GLN A 210 27.29 15.73 -13.05
N ALA A 211 26.72 16.57 -12.21
CA ALA A 211 26.89 18.03 -12.29
C ALA A 211 28.35 18.45 -12.06
N LEU A 212 29.01 17.85 -11.06
CA LEU A 212 30.43 18.07 -10.80
C LEU A 212 31.34 17.62 -11.95
N CYS A 213 30.95 16.57 -12.70
CA CYS A 213 31.69 16.16 -13.89
C CYS A 213 31.73 17.23 -14.98
N ALA A 214 30.79 18.21 -14.98
CA ALA A 214 30.84 19.35 -15.90
C ALA A 214 32.05 20.25 -15.69
N THR A 215 32.72 20.19 -14.54
CA THR A 215 34.00 20.88 -14.30
C THR A 215 35.14 20.29 -15.11
N GLY A 216 35.03 19.05 -15.62
CA GLY A 216 36.12 18.28 -16.22
C GLY A 216 37.20 17.80 -15.24
N SER A 217 37.09 18.18 -13.95
CA SER A 217 38.10 17.86 -12.92
C SER A 217 37.84 16.53 -12.19
N VAL A 218 36.66 15.92 -12.36
CA VAL A 218 36.31 14.64 -11.76
C VAL A 218 36.80 13.50 -12.70
N SER A 219 37.81 12.74 -12.29
CA SER A 219 38.25 11.56 -13.02
C SER A 219 37.41 10.32 -12.66
N TYR A 220 37.48 9.25 -13.49
CA TYR A 220 36.86 7.98 -13.14
C TYR A 220 37.44 7.36 -11.88
N ALA A 221 38.72 7.61 -11.55
CA ALA A 221 39.34 7.17 -10.31
C ALA A 221 38.61 7.75 -9.06
N VAL A 222 38.09 8.97 -9.19
CA VAL A 222 37.28 9.64 -8.14
C VAL A 222 35.83 9.16 -8.18
N ALA A 223 35.22 9.11 -9.35
CA ALA A 223 33.80 8.86 -9.53
C ALA A 223 33.39 7.43 -9.12
N ILE A 224 34.19 6.41 -9.50
CA ILE A 224 33.86 5.00 -9.26
C ILE A 224 33.62 4.70 -7.78
N PRO A 225 34.56 4.98 -6.84
CA PRO A 225 34.33 4.70 -5.43
C PRO A 225 33.19 5.53 -4.82
N ILE A 226 33.00 6.78 -5.27
CA ILE A 226 31.87 7.61 -4.80
C ILE A 226 30.54 6.95 -5.17
N ILE A 227 30.35 6.46 -6.39
CA ILE A 227 29.14 5.77 -6.84
C ILE A 227 28.83 4.55 -5.97
N MET A 228 29.84 3.76 -5.62
CA MET A 228 29.66 2.61 -4.73
C MET A 228 29.21 3.03 -3.33
N GLY A 229 29.81 4.10 -2.81
CA GLY A 229 29.39 4.69 -1.54
C GLY A 229 27.95 5.20 -1.56
N GLN A 230 27.52 5.81 -2.68
CA GLN A 230 26.15 6.27 -2.85
C GLN A 230 25.12 5.15 -2.71
N ASN A 231 25.42 3.93 -3.21
CA ASN A 231 24.54 2.77 -3.03
C ASN A 231 24.47 2.32 -1.55
N ILE A 232 25.59 2.35 -0.82
CA ILE A 232 25.56 2.04 0.64
C ILE A 232 24.75 3.09 1.40
N GLY A 233 24.94 4.39 1.09
CA GLY A 233 24.23 5.48 1.73
C GLY A 233 22.71 5.40 1.57
N THR A 234 22.21 4.85 0.45
CA THR A 234 20.79 4.64 0.22
C THR A 234 20.13 3.70 1.25
N CYS A 235 20.90 2.80 1.85
CA CYS A 235 20.37 1.82 2.80
C CYS A 235 19.85 2.46 4.10
N ILE A 236 20.27 3.69 4.41
CA ILE A 236 19.88 4.39 5.64
C ILE A 236 18.35 4.59 5.72
N THR A 237 17.68 4.85 4.59
CA THR A 237 16.23 5.05 4.53
C THR A 237 15.48 3.79 4.92
N ALA A 238 15.91 2.63 4.37
CA ALA A 238 15.32 1.33 4.71
C ALA A 238 15.59 0.94 6.17
N LEU A 239 16.77 1.25 6.70
CA LEU A 239 17.11 1.00 8.10
C LEU A 239 16.25 1.85 9.04
N LEU A 240 16.12 3.14 8.77
CA LEU A 240 15.28 4.04 9.57
C LEU A 240 13.80 3.61 9.51
N SER A 241 13.30 3.28 8.35
CA SER A 241 11.91 2.82 8.18
C SER A 241 11.64 1.46 8.85
N SER A 242 12.66 0.67 9.13
CA SER A 242 12.51 -0.63 9.78
C SER A 242 12.45 -0.55 11.32
N ILE A 243 12.67 0.63 11.91
CA ILE A 243 12.57 0.84 13.35
C ILE A 243 11.12 0.61 13.80
N GLY A 244 10.92 -0.17 14.85
CA GLY A 244 9.59 -0.49 15.38
C GLY A 244 8.81 -1.55 14.60
N THR A 245 9.43 -2.19 13.60
CA THR A 245 8.78 -3.22 12.77
C THR A 245 9.08 -4.64 13.24
N SER A 246 8.41 -5.62 12.61
CA SER A 246 8.64 -7.04 12.81
C SER A 246 10.12 -7.42 12.54
N ARG A 247 10.55 -8.53 13.10
CA ARG A 247 11.93 -9.04 12.90
C ARG A 247 12.26 -9.27 11.42
N ASN A 248 11.30 -9.79 10.64
CA ASN A 248 11.53 -10.04 9.22
C ASN A 248 11.61 -8.74 8.41
N ALA A 249 10.86 -7.71 8.77
CA ALA A 249 10.96 -6.39 8.17
C ALA A 249 12.33 -5.74 8.45
N ARG A 250 12.83 -5.81 9.69
CA ARG A 250 14.18 -5.37 10.04
C ARG A 250 15.27 -6.17 9.31
N ARG A 251 15.10 -7.49 9.18
CA ARG A 251 16.00 -8.35 8.37
C ARG A 251 16.00 -7.94 6.90
N THR A 252 14.87 -7.48 6.36
CA THR A 252 14.79 -6.97 4.98
C THR A 252 15.67 -5.74 4.79
N ALA A 253 15.64 -4.79 5.71
CA ALA A 253 16.54 -3.63 5.69
C ALA A 253 18.03 -4.02 5.82
N MET A 254 18.34 -5.02 6.67
CA MET A 254 19.70 -5.56 6.80
C MET A 254 20.17 -6.25 5.53
N VAL A 255 19.31 -6.99 4.84
CA VAL A 255 19.64 -7.61 3.53
C VAL A 255 20.02 -6.53 2.52
N HIS A 256 19.30 -5.40 2.47
CA HIS A 256 19.64 -4.28 1.60
C HIS A 256 21.04 -3.72 1.92
N LEU A 257 21.35 -3.52 3.20
CA LEU A 257 22.67 -3.06 3.64
C LEU A 257 23.78 -4.07 3.26
N TYR A 258 23.59 -5.35 3.55
CA TYR A 258 24.57 -6.38 3.25
C TYR A 258 24.81 -6.54 1.76
N PHE A 259 23.77 -6.50 0.96
CA PHE A 259 23.88 -6.55 -0.50
C PHE A 259 24.79 -5.42 -1.01
N ASN A 260 24.58 -4.18 -0.56
CA ASN A 260 25.38 -3.05 -1.01
C ASN A 260 26.81 -3.06 -0.45
N ILE A 261 27.02 -3.42 0.82
CA ILE A 261 28.36 -3.50 1.41
C ILE A 261 29.18 -4.62 0.75
N ILE A 262 28.62 -5.83 0.70
CA ILE A 262 29.33 -6.99 0.11
C ILE A 262 29.58 -6.77 -1.38
N GLY A 263 28.58 -6.24 -2.11
CA GLY A 263 28.72 -5.87 -3.52
C GLY A 263 29.85 -4.85 -3.75
N THR A 264 29.91 -3.81 -2.91
CA THR A 264 30.97 -2.80 -2.94
C THR A 264 32.35 -3.41 -2.66
N VAL A 265 32.49 -4.20 -1.60
CA VAL A 265 33.78 -4.83 -1.25
C VAL A 265 34.24 -5.77 -2.36
N LEU A 266 33.35 -6.61 -2.88
CA LEU A 266 33.70 -7.52 -3.98
C LEU A 266 34.11 -6.77 -5.24
N PHE A 267 33.37 -5.72 -5.61
CA PHE A 267 33.72 -4.93 -6.78
C PHE A 267 35.06 -4.22 -6.60
N LEU A 268 35.29 -3.57 -5.44
CA LEU A 268 36.57 -2.90 -5.17
C LEU A 268 37.73 -3.87 -5.24
N VAL A 269 37.64 -5.04 -4.60
CA VAL A 269 38.69 -6.03 -4.59
C VAL A 269 38.99 -6.53 -6.02
N LEU A 270 37.94 -6.88 -6.77
CA LEU A 270 38.13 -7.40 -8.13
C LEU A 270 38.57 -6.29 -9.09
N PHE A 271 37.94 -5.14 -9.07
CA PHE A 271 38.22 -4.04 -9.99
C PHE A 271 39.65 -3.49 -9.80
N TYR A 272 40.01 -3.14 -8.56
CA TYR A 272 41.34 -2.60 -8.27
C TYR A 272 42.41 -3.70 -8.29
N GLY A 273 42.06 -4.96 -7.97
CA GLY A 273 42.91 -6.11 -8.14
C GLY A 273 43.31 -6.31 -9.61
N ILE A 274 42.32 -6.26 -10.51
CA ILE A 274 42.60 -6.33 -11.97
C ILE A 274 43.37 -5.09 -12.41
N ASN A 275 43.02 -3.90 -11.94
CA ASN A 275 43.70 -2.66 -12.29
C ASN A 275 45.18 -2.66 -11.90
N ALA A 276 45.57 -3.34 -10.83
CA ALA A 276 46.95 -3.46 -10.39
C ALA A 276 47.84 -4.17 -11.45
N PHE A 277 47.22 -5.02 -12.29
CA PHE A 277 47.95 -5.73 -13.38
C PHE A 277 47.73 -5.09 -14.74
N VAL A 278 46.52 -4.61 -15.04
CA VAL A 278 46.10 -4.12 -16.37
C VAL A 278 46.35 -2.62 -16.53
N HIS A 279 46.40 -1.86 -15.43
CA HIS A 279 46.57 -0.40 -15.41
C HIS A 279 45.59 0.30 -16.34
N PHE A 280 44.29 0.33 -15.97
CA PHE A 280 43.22 0.92 -16.79
C PHE A 280 43.44 2.41 -17.08
N PRO A 281 43.78 2.80 -18.33
CA PRO A 281 44.12 4.20 -18.67
C PRO A 281 42.92 5.16 -18.47
N PHE A 282 41.69 4.65 -18.58
CA PHE A 282 40.49 5.48 -18.45
C PHE A 282 40.28 6.05 -17.04
N LEU A 283 40.91 5.46 -16.02
CA LEU A 283 40.78 5.95 -14.63
C LEU A 283 41.29 7.40 -14.47
N GLU A 284 42.29 7.76 -15.21
CA GLU A 284 42.88 9.12 -15.20
C GLU A 284 42.10 10.10 -16.08
N THR A 285 41.18 9.62 -16.93
CA THR A 285 40.42 10.50 -17.81
C THR A 285 39.24 11.12 -17.05
N SER A 286 38.83 12.33 -17.49
CA SER A 286 37.67 13.03 -16.93
C SER A 286 36.39 12.23 -17.15
N ALA A 287 35.65 11.99 -16.08
CA ALA A 287 34.36 11.35 -16.13
C ALA A 287 33.32 12.30 -16.73
N ASN A 288 32.36 11.74 -17.46
CA ASN A 288 31.21 12.47 -17.98
C ASN A 288 29.90 11.84 -17.48
N ALA A 289 28.80 12.53 -17.70
CA ALA A 289 27.49 12.10 -17.20
C ALA A 289 27.09 10.69 -17.71
N ALA A 290 27.40 10.36 -18.98
CA ALA A 290 27.14 9.03 -19.54
C ALA A 290 28.04 7.96 -18.90
N GLY A 291 29.34 8.27 -18.71
CA GLY A 291 30.26 7.36 -18.03
C GLY A 291 29.84 7.06 -16.58
N ILE A 292 29.33 8.05 -15.85
CA ILE A 292 28.74 7.84 -14.52
C ILE A 292 27.56 6.85 -14.61
N ALA A 293 26.66 7.01 -15.58
CA ALA A 293 25.53 6.10 -15.77
C ALA A 293 25.99 4.67 -16.12
N ILE A 294 27.02 4.53 -16.96
CA ILE A 294 27.62 3.23 -17.31
C ILE A 294 28.21 2.56 -16.07
N VAL A 295 29.03 3.27 -15.29
CA VAL A 295 29.64 2.75 -14.05
C VAL A 295 28.57 2.35 -13.05
N HIS A 296 27.56 3.20 -12.85
CA HIS A 296 26.46 2.93 -11.92
C HIS A 296 25.67 1.69 -12.33
N SER A 297 25.32 1.55 -13.60
CA SER A 297 24.64 0.36 -14.13
C SER A 297 25.52 -0.88 -14.06
N GLY A 298 26.78 -0.76 -14.49
CA GLY A 298 27.74 -1.87 -14.47
C GLY A 298 27.94 -2.42 -13.06
N PHE A 299 28.09 -1.54 -12.06
CA PHE A 299 28.22 -1.94 -10.66
C PHE A 299 26.97 -2.67 -10.14
N ASN A 300 25.77 -2.11 -10.34
CA ASN A 300 24.54 -2.71 -9.81
C ASN A 300 24.20 -4.04 -10.50
N ILE A 301 24.42 -4.15 -11.81
CA ILE A 301 24.25 -5.41 -12.55
C ILE A 301 25.29 -6.45 -12.07
N PHE A 302 26.55 -6.06 -11.94
CA PHE A 302 27.63 -6.92 -11.44
C PHE A 302 27.29 -7.44 -10.01
N ALA A 303 26.96 -6.55 -9.07
CA ALA A 303 26.62 -6.91 -7.71
C ALA A 303 25.41 -7.88 -7.68
N THR A 304 24.39 -7.61 -8.50
CA THR A 304 23.22 -8.48 -8.61
C THR A 304 23.61 -9.86 -9.16
N LEU A 305 24.36 -9.93 -10.27
CA LEU A 305 24.75 -11.21 -10.88
C LEU A 305 25.58 -12.07 -9.93
N ILE A 306 26.53 -11.46 -9.23
CA ILE A 306 27.42 -12.20 -8.29
C ILE A 306 26.64 -12.65 -7.04
N LEU A 307 25.77 -11.79 -6.47
CA LEU A 307 25.10 -12.08 -5.22
C LEU A 307 23.76 -12.82 -5.39
N PHE A 308 23.21 -12.88 -6.60
CA PHE A 308 21.95 -13.58 -6.88
C PHE A 308 21.96 -15.07 -6.47
N PRO A 309 23.00 -15.86 -6.78
CA PRO A 309 23.08 -17.24 -6.30
C PRO A 309 23.20 -17.34 -4.77
N PHE A 310 23.71 -16.31 -4.12
CA PHE A 310 23.95 -16.25 -2.67
C PHE A 310 22.85 -15.49 -1.91
N ALA A 311 21.71 -15.25 -2.51
CA ALA A 311 20.60 -14.53 -1.89
C ALA A 311 20.13 -15.16 -0.56
N ASP A 312 20.11 -16.51 -0.48
CA ASP A 312 19.81 -17.21 0.79
C ASP A 312 20.89 -17.03 1.85
N GLY A 313 22.14 -16.79 1.41
CA GLY A 313 23.24 -16.41 2.29
C GLY A 313 23.05 -15.03 2.93
N LEU A 314 22.53 -14.05 2.17
CA LEU A 314 22.18 -12.72 2.69
C LEU A 314 21.06 -12.82 3.74
N VAL A 315 20.06 -13.68 3.50
CA VAL A 315 18.99 -13.96 4.47
C VAL A 315 19.54 -14.59 5.74
N LYS A 316 20.45 -15.58 5.62
CA LYS A 316 21.11 -16.21 6.77
C LYS A 316 21.91 -15.19 7.57
N LEU A 317 22.65 -14.31 6.90
CA LEU A 317 23.42 -13.25 7.54
C LEU A 317 22.50 -12.26 8.29
N ALA A 318 21.37 -11.89 7.70
CA ALA A 318 20.38 -11.05 8.37
C ALA A 318 19.73 -11.74 9.58
N LYS A 319 19.53 -13.05 9.54
CA LYS A 319 19.05 -13.85 10.67
C LYS A 319 20.09 -13.99 11.78
N LEU A 320 21.38 -14.02 11.45
CA LEU A 320 22.45 -14.03 12.45
C LEU A 320 22.54 -12.71 13.22
N THR A 321 22.34 -11.59 12.54
CA THR A 321 22.34 -10.25 13.19
C THR A 321 21.04 -9.94 13.93
N ILE A 322 19.91 -10.45 13.45
CA ILE A 322 18.61 -10.31 14.10
C ILE A 322 18.08 -11.74 14.31
N PRO A 323 18.42 -12.39 15.44
CA PRO A 323 18.05 -13.78 15.71
C PRO A 323 16.53 -13.96 15.85
N ASP A 324 16.07 -15.20 15.68
CA ASP A 324 14.71 -15.58 16.00
C ASP A 324 14.48 -15.47 17.53
N GLY A 325 13.30 -15.11 17.94
CA GLY A 325 12.88 -15.00 19.34
C GLY A 325 11.40 -15.35 19.45
N PRO A 326 10.76 -15.25 20.62
CA PRO A 326 9.33 -15.49 20.77
C PRO A 326 8.56 -14.71 19.71
N GLU A 327 7.53 -15.33 19.13
CA GLU A 327 6.64 -14.61 18.21
C GLU A 327 5.99 -13.46 18.98
N GLU A 328 6.27 -12.24 18.56
CA GLU A 328 5.46 -11.10 18.97
C GLU A 328 4.11 -11.30 18.29
N LYS A 329 3.06 -11.56 19.09
CA LYS A 329 1.68 -11.51 18.62
C LYS A 329 1.40 -10.03 18.31
N ALA A 330 1.79 -9.59 17.14
CA ALA A 330 1.40 -8.28 16.68
C ALA A 330 -0.05 -8.36 16.21
N ASP A 331 -0.80 -7.32 16.49
CA ASP A 331 -2.18 -7.16 16.08
C ASP A 331 -2.29 -7.25 14.54
N GLU A 332 -3.10 -8.19 14.05
CA GLU A 332 -3.28 -8.47 12.62
C GLU A 332 -3.74 -7.21 11.87
N ALA A 333 -4.66 -6.45 12.45
CA ALA A 333 -5.18 -5.21 11.87
C ALA A 333 -4.07 -4.15 11.69
N VAL A 334 -3.25 -3.95 12.74
CA VAL A 334 -2.13 -2.99 12.71
C VAL A 334 -1.05 -3.42 11.70
N GLN A 335 -0.83 -4.73 11.54
CA GLN A 335 0.12 -5.23 10.55
C GLN A 335 -0.35 -4.97 9.11
N MET A 336 -1.65 -5.16 8.83
CA MET A 336 -2.23 -4.95 7.50
C MET A 336 -2.24 -3.46 7.11
N LEU A 337 -2.41 -2.55 8.08
CA LEU A 337 -2.55 -1.11 7.88
C LEU A 337 -1.24 -0.36 8.19
N ASP A 338 -0.16 -0.77 7.55
CA ASP A 338 1.15 -0.18 7.75
C ASP A 338 1.21 1.27 7.23
N THR A 339 1.63 2.21 8.08
CA THR A 339 1.69 3.65 7.75
C THR A 339 2.65 3.98 6.61
N ARG A 340 3.61 3.10 6.29
CA ARG A 340 4.53 3.27 5.15
C ARG A 340 3.81 3.20 3.80
N PHE A 341 2.62 2.59 3.76
CA PHE A 341 1.82 2.56 2.53
C PHE A 341 1.14 3.90 2.22
N LEU A 342 1.07 4.84 3.18
CA LEU A 342 0.51 6.18 2.96
C LEU A 342 1.29 6.97 1.89
N ASP A 343 2.57 6.66 1.70
CA ASP A 343 3.37 7.22 0.60
C ASP A 343 2.84 6.80 -0.81
N SER A 344 2.01 5.73 -0.86
CA SER A 344 1.30 5.29 -2.06
C SER A 344 -0.21 5.18 -1.76
N PRO A 345 -0.97 6.29 -1.81
CA PRO A 345 -2.35 6.36 -1.32
C PRO A 345 -3.31 5.37 -1.97
N ALA A 346 -3.16 5.10 -3.27
CA ALA A 346 -3.98 4.11 -3.97
C ALA A 346 -3.74 2.68 -3.46
N PHE A 347 -2.49 2.34 -3.12
CA PHE A 347 -2.17 1.05 -2.51
C PHE A 347 -2.64 0.98 -1.06
N ALA A 348 -2.44 2.05 -0.27
CA ALA A 348 -2.95 2.15 1.10
C ALA A 348 -4.46 1.92 1.17
N LEU A 349 -5.22 2.51 0.24
CA LEU A 349 -6.66 2.29 0.12
C LEU A 349 -6.99 0.83 -0.22
N GLN A 350 -6.20 0.19 -1.09
CA GLN A 350 -6.38 -1.24 -1.39
C GLN A 350 -6.16 -2.12 -0.14
N GLN A 351 -5.20 -1.78 0.71
CA GLN A 351 -5.00 -2.48 2.00
C GLN A 351 -6.18 -2.24 2.96
N CYS A 352 -6.75 -1.03 2.98
CA CYS A 352 -7.98 -0.77 3.74
C CYS A 352 -9.16 -1.64 3.26
N LYS A 353 -9.31 -1.85 1.94
CA LYS A 353 -10.33 -2.77 1.40
C LYS A 353 -10.12 -4.20 1.88
N VAL A 354 -8.87 -4.69 1.85
CA VAL A 354 -8.54 -6.05 2.31
C VAL A 354 -8.81 -6.19 3.80
N ALA A 355 -8.44 -5.20 4.61
CA ALA A 355 -8.69 -5.20 6.05
C ALA A 355 -10.20 -5.13 6.37
N ALA A 356 -10.97 -4.29 5.67
CA ALA A 356 -12.42 -4.22 5.82
C ALA A 356 -13.12 -5.52 5.38
N ALA A 357 -12.66 -6.16 4.30
CA ALA A 357 -13.15 -7.47 3.88
C ALA A 357 -12.87 -8.56 4.94
N LYS A 358 -11.70 -8.50 5.60
CA LYS A 358 -11.37 -9.41 6.70
C LYS A 358 -12.25 -9.17 7.92
N MET A 359 -12.50 -7.90 8.26
CA MET A 359 -13.44 -7.52 9.32
C MET A 359 -14.83 -8.08 9.04
N ALA A 360 -15.36 -7.93 7.82
CA ALA A 360 -16.64 -8.49 7.39
C ALA A 360 -16.69 -10.02 7.54
N GLU A 361 -15.62 -10.74 7.13
CA GLU A 361 -15.49 -12.20 7.28
C GLU A 361 -15.57 -12.64 8.75
N LEU A 362 -14.88 -11.92 9.65
CA LEU A 362 -14.90 -12.20 11.09
C LEU A 362 -16.31 -11.99 11.68
N THR A 363 -16.97 -10.90 11.31
CA THR A 363 -18.33 -10.56 11.72
C THR A 363 -19.35 -11.62 11.25
N GLU A 364 -19.29 -12.03 9.97
CA GLU A 364 -20.14 -13.10 9.41
C GLU A 364 -19.93 -14.43 10.14
N THR A 365 -18.68 -14.79 10.41
CA THR A 365 -18.33 -16.02 11.14
C THR A 365 -18.91 -15.99 12.55
N GLY A 366 -18.76 -14.86 13.25
CA GLY A 366 -19.34 -14.66 14.59
C GLY A 366 -20.85 -14.82 14.59
N LEU A 367 -21.54 -14.17 13.64
CA LEU A 367 -23.00 -14.24 13.53
C LEU A 367 -23.48 -15.68 13.26
N VAL A 368 -22.90 -16.36 12.29
CA VAL A 368 -23.29 -17.76 11.98
C VAL A 368 -23.12 -18.62 13.22
N THR A 369 -22.00 -18.50 13.93
CA THR A 369 -21.74 -19.24 15.17
C THR A 369 -22.77 -18.92 16.24
N SER A 370 -23.08 -17.64 16.49
CA SER A 370 -24.04 -17.23 17.54
C SER A 370 -25.47 -17.70 17.26
N VAL A 371 -25.91 -17.65 16.00
CA VAL A 371 -27.23 -18.16 15.61
C VAL A 371 -27.29 -19.67 15.79
N ASP A 372 -26.21 -20.42 15.48
CA ASP A 372 -26.15 -21.87 15.64
C ASP A 372 -26.12 -22.27 17.15
N LEU A 373 -25.51 -21.45 18.02
CA LEU A 373 -25.52 -21.62 19.48
C LEU A 373 -26.93 -21.60 20.07
N MET A 374 -27.88 -20.87 19.46
CA MET A 374 -29.31 -20.87 19.90
C MET A 374 -29.96 -22.26 19.75
N ALA A 375 -29.52 -23.07 18.79
CA ALA A 375 -30.02 -24.42 18.58
C ALA A 375 -29.23 -25.47 19.36
N SER A 376 -27.91 -25.29 19.49
CA SER A 376 -27.01 -26.22 20.17
C SER A 376 -25.84 -25.47 20.81
N TYR A 377 -25.96 -25.20 22.10
CA TYR A 377 -24.95 -24.46 22.86
C TYR A 377 -23.66 -25.24 23.05
N ASN A 378 -22.54 -24.57 22.85
CA ASN A 378 -21.18 -25.07 23.08
C ASN A 378 -20.32 -23.92 23.65
N GLU A 379 -19.70 -24.10 24.81
CA GLU A 379 -18.89 -23.08 25.48
C GLU A 379 -17.69 -22.62 24.64
N ALA A 380 -17.01 -23.55 23.95
CA ALA A 380 -15.85 -23.20 23.13
C ALA A 380 -16.23 -22.30 21.94
N ASP A 381 -17.40 -22.51 21.34
CA ASP A 381 -17.91 -21.67 20.25
C ASP A 381 -18.37 -20.30 20.80
N ALA A 382 -18.94 -20.26 22.01
CA ALA A 382 -19.32 -19.01 22.69
C ALA A 382 -18.08 -18.16 23.03
N GLU A 383 -17.01 -18.76 23.57
CA GLU A 383 -15.73 -18.07 23.79
C GLU A 383 -15.11 -17.58 22.47
N ASN A 384 -15.27 -18.35 21.37
CA ASN A 384 -14.78 -17.93 20.06
C ASN A 384 -15.52 -16.69 19.54
N VAL A 385 -16.82 -16.54 19.80
CA VAL A 385 -17.58 -15.33 19.42
C VAL A 385 -17.02 -14.10 20.13
N ASP A 386 -16.74 -14.16 21.44
CA ASP A 386 -16.12 -13.06 22.19
C ASP A 386 -14.73 -12.70 21.62
N ILE A 387 -13.95 -13.70 21.17
CA ILE A 387 -12.64 -13.47 20.52
C ILE A 387 -12.80 -12.79 19.16
N LEU A 388 -13.82 -13.19 18.39
CA LEU A 388 -14.07 -12.61 17.06
C LEU A 388 -14.50 -11.16 17.16
N GLU A 389 -15.39 -10.83 18.09
CA GLU A 389 -15.83 -9.45 18.35
C GLU A 389 -14.65 -8.56 18.76
N THR A 390 -13.83 -8.98 19.73
CA THR A 390 -12.63 -8.24 20.11
C THR A 390 -11.69 -7.97 18.92
N LYS A 391 -11.61 -8.89 17.95
CA LYS A 391 -10.83 -8.65 16.72
C LYS A 391 -11.53 -7.64 15.80
N VAL A 392 -12.85 -7.72 15.66
CA VAL A 392 -13.64 -6.77 14.85
C VAL A 392 -13.47 -5.36 15.38
N ASP A 393 -13.55 -5.15 16.69
CA ASP A 393 -13.27 -3.89 17.38
C ASP A 393 -11.89 -3.33 17.03
N HIS A 394 -10.85 -4.19 17.12
CA HIS A 394 -9.49 -3.79 16.77
C HIS A 394 -9.35 -3.41 15.30
N PHE A 395 -10.08 -4.09 14.39
CA PHE A 395 -10.10 -3.72 12.97
C PHE A 395 -10.80 -2.38 12.74
N GLU A 396 -11.92 -2.10 13.43
CA GLU A 396 -12.64 -0.82 13.35
C GLU A 396 -11.73 0.34 13.76
N ASP A 397 -11.15 0.30 14.96
CA ASP A 397 -10.25 1.31 15.50
C ASP A 397 -9.04 1.56 14.58
N ALA A 398 -8.40 0.49 14.11
CA ALA A 398 -7.24 0.57 13.23
C ALA A 398 -7.60 1.16 11.87
N LEU A 399 -8.69 0.68 11.24
CA LEU A 399 -9.19 1.17 9.96
C LEU A 399 -9.63 2.63 10.06
N GLY A 400 -10.43 3.00 11.09
CA GLY A 400 -10.89 4.36 11.29
C GLY A 400 -9.72 5.34 11.40
N THR A 401 -8.74 5.02 12.25
CA THR A 401 -7.53 5.83 12.42
C THR A 401 -6.71 5.92 11.13
N TYR A 402 -6.57 4.82 10.40
CA TYR A 402 -5.77 4.78 9.18
C TYR A 402 -6.45 5.53 8.02
N LEU A 403 -7.77 5.36 7.84
CA LEU A 403 -8.55 6.05 6.81
C LEU A 403 -8.56 7.57 7.01
N VAL A 404 -8.60 8.04 8.27
CA VAL A 404 -8.47 9.48 8.58
C VAL A 404 -7.10 10.01 8.15
N LYS A 405 -6.01 9.27 8.38
CA LYS A 405 -4.68 9.67 7.89
C LYS A 405 -4.63 9.66 6.37
N LEU A 406 -5.18 8.62 5.74
CA LEU A 406 -5.20 8.47 4.29
C LEU A 406 -6.03 9.57 3.61
N SER A 407 -7.09 10.06 4.25
CA SER A 407 -7.92 11.17 3.72
C SER A 407 -7.17 12.49 3.57
N SER A 408 -6.06 12.67 4.30
CA SER A 408 -5.20 13.84 4.18
C SER A 408 -4.24 13.77 2.98
N GLU A 409 -4.11 12.59 2.37
CA GLU A 409 -3.28 12.36 1.20
C GLU A 409 -4.01 12.71 -0.11
N LYS A 410 -3.23 12.85 -1.18
CA LYS A 410 -3.80 13.19 -2.51
C LYS A 410 -4.42 11.96 -3.18
N LEU A 411 -5.68 11.72 -2.92
CA LEU A 411 -6.49 10.67 -3.55
C LEU A 411 -7.10 11.13 -4.86
N SER A 412 -7.41 10.17 -5.75
CA SER A 412 -8.30 10.45 -6.89
C SER A 412 -9.76 10.59 -6.39
N PRO A 413 -10.65 11.28 -7.16
CA PRO A 413 -12.06 11.38 -6.79
C PRO A 413 -12.72 10.02 -6.52
N LYS A 414 -12.39 9.01 -7.33
CA LYS A 414 -12.87 7.63 -7.15
C LYS A 414 -12.35 7.01 -5.86
N ASP A 415 -11.07 7.18 -5.56
CA ASP A 415 -10.47 6.63 -4.35
C ASP A 415 -11.02 7.31 -3.10
N SER A 416 -11.29 8.62 -3.17
CA SER A 416 -11.95 9.35 -2.07
C SER A 416 -13.38 8.86 -1.81
N GLN A 417 -14.14 8.52 -2.86
CA GLN A 417 -15.46 7.92 -2.71
C GLN A 417 -15.39 6.55 -2.04
N THR A 418 -14.46 5.70 -2.49
CA THR A 418 -14.22 4.39 -1.87
C THR A 418 -13.79 4.51 -0.40
N LEU A 419 -12.89 5.46 -0.08
CA LEU A 419 -12.48 5.73 1.29
C LEU A 419 -13.69 6.09 2.16
N SER A 420 -14.54 7.01 1.68
CA SER A 420 -15.77 7.40 2.39
C SER A 420 -16.71 6.21 2.60
N MET A 421 -16.90 5.37 1.60
CA MET A 421 -17.72 4.16 1.73
C MET A 421 -17.19 3.24 2.84
N ILE A 422 -15.90 2.92 2.83
CA ILE A 422 -15.32 2.04 3.86
C ILE A 422 -15.51 2.66 5.25
N LEU A 423 -15.23 3.96 5.39
CA LEU A 423 -15.34 4.67 6.66
C LEU A 423 -16.78 4.65 7.23
N HIS A 424 -17.78 4.69 6.36
CA HIS A 424 -19.19 4.56 6.79
C HIS A 424 -19.54 3.10 7.15
N CYS A 425 -19.07 2.12 6.40
CA CYS A 425 -19.46 0.72 6.58
C CYS A 425 -18.80 0.03 7.78
N ILE A 426 -17.58 0.44 8.19
CA ILE A 426 -16.86 -0.25 9.29
C ILE A 426 -17.62 -0.16 10.62
N GLY A 427 -18.29 0.96 10.90
CA GLY A 427 -19.12 1.10 12.09
C GLY A 427 -20.36 0.19 12.06
N ASP A 428 -20.95 -0.06 10.87
CA ASP A 428 -22.05 -1.02 10.74
C ASP A 428 -21.57 -2.47 10.93
N PHE A 429 -20.35 -2.82 10.51
CA PHE A 429 -19.77 -4.14 10.78
C PHE A 429 -19.54 -4.39 12.27
N GLU A 430 -19.03 -3.38 13.00
CA GLU A 430 -18.85 -3.44 14.45
C GLU A 430 -20.19 -3.62 15.14
N ARG A 431 -21.23 -2.84 14.78
CA ARG A 431 -22.58 -2.97 15.33
C ARG A 431 -23.19 -4.36 15.10
N ILE A 432 -23.02 -4.93 13.91
CA ILE A 432 -23.45 -6.31 13.64
C ILE A 432 -22.72 -7.28 14.58
N SER A 433 -21.43 -7.09 14.81
CA SER A 433 -20.62 -7.91 15.72
C SER A 433 -21.09 -7.80 17.18
N ASP A 434 -21.41 -6.59 17.65
CA ASP A 434 -21.98 -6.34 18.97
C ASP A 434 -23.29 -7.11 19.19
N HIS A 435 -24.21 -7.02 18.22
CA HIS A 435 -25.49 -7.76 18.27
C HIS A 435 -25.26 -9.27 18.25
N THR A 436 -24.21 -9.75 17.57
CA THR A 436 -23.80 -11.15 17.55
C THR A 436 -23.44 -11.67 18.95
N VAL A 437 -22.73 -10.87 19.75
CA VAL A 437 -22.39 -11.20 21.15
C VAL A 437 -23.65 -11.23 22.02
N ASN A 438 -24.63 -10.36 21.77
CA ASN A 438 -25.88 -10.40 22.51
C ASN A 438 -26.66 -11.70 22.25
N ILE A 439 -26.72 -12.16 21.00
CA ILE A 439 -27.35 -13.44 20.62
C ILE A 439 -26.62 -14.60 21.32
N MET A 440 -25.29 -14.61 21.35
CA MET A 440 -24.51 -15.62 22.06
C MET A 440 -24.81 -15.61 23.57
N LYS A 441 -24.89 -14.43 24.18
CA LYS A 441 -25.29 -14.28 25.62
C LYS A 441 -26.68 -14.85 25.89
N ALA A 442 -27.64 -14.61 24.99
CA ALA A 442 -28.97 -15.19 25.07
C ALA A 442 -28.95 -16.73 25.01
N ALA A 443 -28.11 -17.29 24.11
CA ALA A 443 -27.92 -18.75 24.04
C ALA A 443 -27.26 -19.32 25.31
N ARG A 444 -26.27 -18.63 25.88
CA ARG A 444 -25.63 -18.99 27.17
C ARG A 444 -26.63 -18.94 28.30
N GLU A 445 -27.46 -17.91 28.39
CA GLU A 445 -28.52 -17.80 29.42
C GLU A 445 -29.53 -18.95 29.34
N MET A 446 -29.95 -19.34 28.12
CA MET A 446 -30.82 -20.48 27.90
C MET A 446 -30.19 -21.79 28.39
N HIS A 447 -28.90 -21.98 28.09
CA HIS A 447 -28.14 -23.16 28.52
C HIS A 447 -28.03 -23.24 30.03
N ASP A 448 -27.59 -22.16 30.70
CA ASP A 448 -27.34 -22.10 32.13
C ASP A 448 -28.61 -22.30 32.95
N LYS A 449 -29.72 -21.79 32.45
CA LYS A 449 -31.06 -21.94 33.07
C LYS A 449 -31.81 -23.18 32.61
N ASN A 450 -31.24 -23.98 31.71
CA ASN A 450 -31.85 -25.19 31.16
C ASN A 450 -33.23 -24.90 30.49
N LEU A 451 -33.31 -23.77 29.76
CA LEU A 451 -34.48 -23.32 29.05
C LEU A 451 -34.48 -23.80 27.60
N GLN A 452 -35.62 -24.17 27.06
CA GLN A 452 -35.80 -24.59 25.67
C GLN A 452 -37.07 -24.02 25.06
N PHE A 453 -36.98 -23.55 23.82
CA PHE A 453 -38.17 -23.19 23.06
C PHE A 453 -39.04 -24.43 22.75
N SER A 454 -40.34 -24.23 22.56
CA SER A 454 -41.18 -25.28 21.99
C SER A 454 -40.73 -25.65 20.58
N SER A 455 -41.08 -26.86 20.11
CA SER A 455 -40.75 -27.30 18.77
C SER A 455 -41.11 -26.30 17.66
N ASP A 456 -42.29 -25.69 17.79
CA ASP A 456 -42.80 -24.70 16.85
C ASP A 456 -41.99 -23.38 16.95
N GLY A 457 -41.71 -22.91 18.18
CA GLY A 457 -40.90 -21.71 18.40
C GLY A 457 -39.47 -21.85 17.91
N ALA A 458 -38.87 -23.03 18.13
CA ALA A 458 -37.53 -23.34 17.62
C ALA A 458 -37.48 -23.38 16.08
N ALA A 459 -38.52 -23.97 15.45
CA ALA A 459 -38.61 -24.03 13.98
C ALA A 459 -38.81 -22.63 13.36
N GLU A 460 -39.64 -21.78 13.97
CA GLU A 460 -39.82 -20.39 13.54
C GLU A 460 -38.50 -19.58 13.68
N LEU A 461 -37.82 -19.70 14.82
CA LEU A 461 -36.56 -19.01 15.08
C LEU A 461 -35.48 -19.48 14.11
N ALA A 462 -35.47 -20.75 13.72
CA ALA A 462 -34.53 -21.28 12.73
C ALA A 462 -34.75 -20.65 11.34
N VAL A 463 -36.00 -20.43 10.90
CA VAL A 463 -36.30 -19.71 9.64
C VAL A 463 -35.83 -18.26 9.72
N TYR A 464 -36.10 -17.58 10.84
CA TYR A 464 -35.71 -16.20 11.05
C TYR A 464 -34.18 -16.07 11.06
N GLY A 465 -33.48 -16.88 11.86
CA GLY A 465 -32.00 -16.91 11.90
C GLY A 465 -31.36 -17.23 10.56
N LYS A 466 -32.00 -18.07 9.73
CA LYS A 466 -31.53 -18.32 8.36
C LYS A 466 -31.64 -17.04 7.51
N ALA A 467 -32.75 -16.32 7.55
CA ALA A 467 -32.92 -15.09 6.80
C ALA A 467 -31.85 -14.03 7.19
N VAL A 468 -31.54 -13.94 8.50
CA VAL A 468 -30.52 -13.03 9.02
C VAL A 468 -29.11 -13.44 8.57
N LYS A 469 -28.78 -14.74 8.56
CA LYS A 469 -27.49 -15.20 8.01
C LYS A 469 -27.38 -14.90 6.52
N ASP A 470 -28.45 -15.11 5.76
CA ASP A 470 -28.47 -14.90 4.31
C ASP A 470 -28.34 -13.40 3.94
N ILE A 471 -28.97 -12.47 4.68
CA ILE A 471 -28.83 -11.04 4.44
C ILE A 471 -27.41 -10.54 4.74
N VAL A 472 -26.76 -11.02 5.80
CA VAL A 472 -25.38 -10.64 6.13
C VAL A 472 -24.41 -11.14 5.06
N SER A 473 -24.56 -12.40 4.65
CA SER A 473 -23.74 -12.98 3.58
C SER A 473 -23.91 -12.23 2.25
N LEU A 474 -25.15 -11.90 1.88
CA LEU A 474 -25.44 -11.09 0.68
C LEU A 474 -24.78 -9.72 0.79
N THR A 475 -24.99 -9.01 1.90
CA THR A 475 -24.48 -7.65 2.12
C THR A 475 -22.95 -7.60 2.08
N PHE A 476 -22.28 -8.56 2.72
CA PHE A 476 -20.82 -8.60 2.71
C PHE A 476 -20.25 -9.00 1.34
N SER A 477 -20.96 -9.84 0.59
CA SER A 477 -20.64 -10.09 -0.82
C SER A 477 -20.78 -8.83 -1.67
N VAL A 478 -21.83 -8.04 -1.45
CA VAL A 478 -22.07 -6.74 -2.11
C VAL A 478 -20.93 -5.76 -1.80
N PHE A 479 -20.58 -5.61 -0.53
CA PHE A 479 -19.48 -4.73 -0.11
C PHE A 479 -18.15 -5.13 -0.71
N ASN A 480 -17.77 -6.41 -0.60
CA ASN A 480 -16.47 -6.91 -1.07
C ASN A 480 -16.28 -6.78 -2.59
N ASN A 481 -17.38 -6.88 -3.36
CA ASN A 481 -17.34 -6.81 -4.81
C ASN A 481 -17.72 -5.42 -5.36
N GLU A 482 -18.13 -4.49 -4.50
CA GLU A 482 -18.71 -3.17 -4.88
C GLU A 482 -19.86 -3.35 -5.91
N ASP A 483 -20.71 -4.37 -5.69
CA ASP A 483 -21.76 -4.75 -6.64
C ASP A 483 -23.05 -3.96 -6.39
N VAL A 484 -23.14 -2.80 -7.06
CA VAL A 484 -24.30 -1.90 -6.97
C VAL A 484 -25.62 -2.57 -7.39
N LYS A 485 -25.58 -3.54 -8.31
CA LYS A 485 -26.81 -4.22 -8.75
C LYS A 485 -27.36 -5.14 -7.67
N LYS A 486 -26.48 -5.94 -7.08
CA LYS A 486 -26.84 -6.83 -5.98
C LYS A 486 -27.19 -6.09 -4.68
N ALA A 487 -26.71 -4.86 -4.50
CA ALA A 487 -27.08 -4.05 -3.36
C ALA A 487 -28.59 -3.82 -3.27
N ASN A 488 -29.29 -3.75 -4.42
CA ASN A 488 -30.74 -3.60 -4.48
C ASN A 488 -31.51 -4.84 -3.98
N GLU A 489 -30.86 -6.01 -3.93
CA GLU A 489 -31.46 -7.27 -3.42
C GLU A 489 -31.50 -7.33 -1.87
N VAL A 490 -30.75 -6.47 -1.18
CA VAL A 490 -30.65 -6.47 0.30
C VAL A 490 -31.94 -5.94 0.93
N GLU A 491 -32.48 -4.85 0.42
CA GLU A 491 -33.68 -4.20 1.00
C GLU A 491 -34.95 -5.06 0.91
N PRO A 492 -35.24 -5.81 -0.19
CA PRO A 492 -36.35 -6.76 -0.21
C PRO A 492 -36.23 -7.84 0.88
N LEU A 493 -35.01 -8.31 1.18
CA LEU A 493 -34.76 -9.30 2.21
C LEU A 493 -34.92 -8.72 3.63
N GLU A 494 -34.47 -7.48 3.84
CA GLU A 494 -34.71 -6.73 5.08
C GLU A 494 -36.21 -6.61 5.38
N GLN A 495 -37.03 -6.24 4.40
CA GLN A 495 -38.48 -6.16 4.53
C GLN A 495 -39.13 -7.52 4.87
N VAL A 496 -38.57 -8.62 4.37
CA VAL A 496 -38.99 -9.98 4.75
C VAL A 496 -38.64 -10.26 6.21
N ILE A 497 -37.46 -9.87 6.68
CA ILE A 497 -36.99 -10.01 8.07
C ILE A 497 -37.92 -9.23 9.02
N ASP A 498 -38.31 -8.01 8.66
CA ASP A 498 -39.31 -7.20 9.40
C ASP A 498 -40.67 -7.90 9.49
N SER A 499 -41.13 -8.48 8.38
CA SER A 499 -42.36 -9.26 8.33
C SER A 499 -42.28 -10.50 9.22
N LEU A 500 -41.14 -11.19 9.26
CA LEU A 500 -40.87 -12.33 10.13
C LEU A 500 -40.91 -11.91 11.61
N ASN A 501 -40.22 -10.81 11.96
CA ASN A 501 -40.22 -10.25 13.31
C ASN A 501 -41.65 -10.04 13.84
N SER A 502 -42.48 -9.34 13.05
CA SER A 502 -43.87 -9.08 13.40
C SER A 502 -44.67 -10.38 13.56
N SER A 503 -44.48 -11.38 12.72
CA SER A 503 -45.18 -12.66 12.75
C SER A 503 -44.79 -13.50 13.97
N LEU A 504 -43.47 -13.63 14.23
CA LEU A 504 -42.95 -14.36 15.39
C LEU A 504 -43.46 -13.75 16.72
N LYS A 505 -43.51 -12.41 16.79
CA LYS A 505 -44.04 -11.68 17.96
C LYS A 505 -45.49 -12.04 18.27
N ASN A 506 -46.33 -12.10 17.24
CA ASN A 506 -47.74 -12.49 17.38
C ASN A 506 -47.87 -13.96 17.80
N HIS A 507 -47.17 -14.89 17.14
CA HIS A 507 -47.19 -16.32 17.49
C HIS A 507 -46.66 -16.56 18.90
N HIS A 508 -45.68 -15.79 19.37
CA HIS A 508 -45.18 -15.91 20.72
C HIS A 508 -46.22 -15.48 21.76
N ILE A 509 -46.98 -14.38 21.52
CA ILE A 509 -48.08 -13.94 22.37
C ILE A 509 -49.16 -15.03 22.49
N GLU A 510 -49.52 -15.68 21.37
CA GLU A 510 -50.47 -16.81 21.35
C GLU A 510 -49.97 -18.01 22.17
N ARG A 511 -48.67 -18.33 22.07
CA ARG A 511 -48.04 -19.40 22.88
C ARG A 511 -48.03 -19.05 24.37
N LEU A 512 -47.79 -17.80 24.74
CA LEU A 512 -47.86 -17.36 26.12
C LEU A 512 -49.31 -17.47 26.69
N GLN A 513 -50.29 -17.04 25.91
CA GLN A 513 -51.71 -17.12 26.31
C GLN A 513 -52.20 -18.57 26.45
N SER A 514 -51.68 -19.47 25.65
CA SER A 514 -52.00 -20.90 25.69
C SER A 514 -51.17 -21.70 26.70
N GLY A 515 -50.27 -21.06 27.45
CA GLY A 515 -49.39 -21.71 28.43
C GLY A 515 -48.32 -22.62 27.81
N LYS A 516 -48.06 -22.52 26.51
CA LYS A 516 -47.01 -23.29 25.76
C LYS A 516 -45.61 -22.64 25.84
N CYS A 517 -45.50 -21.46 26.47
CA CYS A 517 -44.23 -20.75 26.63
C CYS A 517 -44.19 -20.05 28.00
N THR A 518 -43.00 -19.79 28.53
CA THR A 518 -42.77 -19.04 29.77
C THR A 518 -42.50 -17.57 29.49
N ILE A 519 -42.76 -16.69 30.48
CA ILE A 519 -42.46 -15.27 30.39
C ILE A 519 -40.94 -15.07 30.22
N GLU A 520 -40.14 -15.88 30.89
CA GLU A 520 -38.68 -15.78 30.86
C GLU A 520 -38.13 -16.05 29.45
N LEU A 521 -38.61 -17.12 28.78
CA LEU A 521 -38.31 -17.38 27.37
C LEU A 521 -38.82 -16.27 26.45
N GLY A 522 -39.87 -15.58 26.83
CA GLY A 522 -40.40 -14.43 26.10
C GLY A 522 -39.45 -13.24 26.09
N PHE A 523 -38.78 -12.96 27.19
CA PHE A 523 -37.74 -11.92 27.23
C PHE A 523 -36.54 -12.28 26.34
N ILE A 524 -36.00 -13.48 26.48
CA ILE A 524 -34.88 -13.95 25.66
C ILE A 524 -35.25 -13.89 24.17
N LEU A 525 -36.44 -14.36 23.79
CA LEU A 525 -36.87 -14.30 22.38
C LEU A 525 -36.99 -12.85 21.91
N SER A 526 -37.53 -11.94 22.72
CA SER A 526 -37.67 -10.52 22.37
C SER A 526 -36.32 -9.85 22.14
N ASP A 527 -35.31 -10.16 22.96
CA ASP A 527 -33.97 -9.63 22.84
C ASP A 527 -33.30 -10.14 21.55
N VAL A 528 -33.34 -11.45 21.30
CA VAL A 528 -32.81 -12.06 20.06
C VAL A 528 -33.49 -11.49 18.82
N MET A 529 -34.81 -11.32 18.86
CA MET A 529 -35.56 -10.73 17.74
C MET A 529 -35.18 -9.28 17.46
N THR A 530 -34.89 -8.52 18.51
CA THR A 530 -34.42 -7.13 18.41
C THR A 530 -33.02 -7.10 17.80
N ASP A 531 -32.13 -7.98 18.23
CA ASP A 531 -30.76 -8.08 17.65
C ASP A 531 -30.81 -8.48 16.17
N PHE A 532 -31.68 -9.41 15.79
CA PHE A 532 -31.86 -9.81 14.38
C PHE A 532 -32.38 -8.68 13.50
N GLU A 533 -33.36 -7.90 13.98
CA GLU A 533 -33.88 -6.70 13.30
C GLU A 533 -32.76 -5.65 13.13
N ARG A 534 -31.99 -5.35 14.18
CA ARG A 534 -30.90 -4.40 14.12
C ARG A 534 -29.78 -4.83 13.16
N ILE A 535 -29.45 -6.11 13.11
CA ILE A 535 -28.49 -6.65 12.15
C ILE A 535 -28.96 -6.40 10.71
N SER A 536 -30.26 -6.62 10.41
CA SER A 536 -30.79 -6.37 9.07
C SER A 536 -30.81 -4.88 8.72
N ASP A 537 -31.12 -3.99 9.67
CA ASP A 537 -31.01 -2.53 9.51
C ASP A 537 -29.59 -2.10 9.11
N HIS A 538 -28.57 -2.63 9.79
CA HIS A 538 -27.16 -2.35 9.47
C HIS A 538 -26.77 -2.89 8.10
N CYS A 539 -27.29 -4.05 7.69
CA CYS A 539 -27.11 -4.58 6.35
C CYS A 539 -27.69 -3.66 5.27
N SER A 540 -28.90 -3.13 5.48
CA SER A 540 -29.51 -2.13 4.59
C SER A 540 -28.65 -0.87 4.48
N ASN A 541 -28.13 -0.33 5.61
CA ASN A 541 -27.23 0.82 5.61
C ASN A 541 -25.99 0.59 4.74
N ILE A 542 -25.34 -0.56 4.88
CA ILE A 542 -24.16 -0.94 4.09
C ILE A 542 -24.51 -1.00 2.60
N ALA A 543 -25.63 -1.64 2.25
CA ALA A 543 -26.08 -1.76 0.86
C ALA A 543 -26.35 -0.39 0.22
N VAL A 544 -26.97 0.54 0.97
CA VAL A 544 -27.18 1.92 0.52
C VAL A 544 -25.85 2.64 0.30
N CYS A 545 -24.89 2.50 1.24
CA CYS A 545 -23.56 3.10 1.06
C CYS A 545 -22.88 2.60 -0.22
N VAL A 546 -22.94 1.31 -0.53
CA VAL A 546 -22.37 0.74 -1.77
C VAL A 546 -23.12 1.25 -3.00
N SER A 547 -24.45 1.33 -2.97
CA SER A 547 -25.26 1.81 -4.09
C SER A 547 -25.00 3.28 -4.42
N GLN A 548 -24.74 4.10 -3.42
CA GLN A 548 -24.52 5.54 -3.58
C GLN A 548 -23.06 5.94 -3.83
N ILE A 549 -22.12 4.99 -3.87
CA ILE A 549 -20.69 5.27 -4.08
C ILE A 549 -20.39 6.18 -5.28
N HIS A 550 -21.23 6.15 -6.30
CA HIS A 550 -21.05 6.93 -7.52
C HIS A 550 -21.97 8.15 -7.65
N SER A 551 -22.95 8.30 -6.76
CA SER A 551 -23.95 9.37 -6.86
C SER A 551 -23.51 10.71 -6.28
N GLY A 552 -22.50 10.71 -5.41
CA GLY A 552 -21.97 11.94 -4.79
C GLY A 552 -22.91 12.58 -3.73
N SER A 553 -24.04 11.96 -3.43
CA SER A 553 -24.95 12.33 -2.33
C SER A 553 -25.31 11.09 -1.55
N PHE A 554 -25.22 11.15 -0.21
CA PHE A 554 -25.61 10.07 0.70
C PHE A 554 -26.96 10.42 1.35
N ASP A 555 -28.04 10.45 0.55
CA ASP A 555 -29.40 10.57 1.09
C ASP A 555 -30.08 9.19 1.09
N THR A 556 -29.92 8.49 2.21
CA THR A 556 -30.41 7.13 2.44
C THR A 556 -31.93 7.03 2.28
N HIS A 557 -32.67 8.00 2.82
CA HIS A 557 -34.13 7.95 2.83
C HIS A 557 -34.74 8.15 1.43
N GLU A 558 -34.20 9.07 0.64
CA GLU A 558 -34.69 9.33 -0.71
C GLU A 558 -34.43 8.12 -1.62
N TYR A 559 -33.25 7.50 -1.49
CA TYR A 559 -32.87 6.30 -2.25
C TYR A 559 -33.78 5.11 -1.93
N LEU A 560 -33.96 4.77 -0.66
CA LEU A 560 -34.81 3.64 -0.24
C LEU A 560 -36.26 3.85 -0.67
N HIS A 561 -36.76 5.09 -0.57
CA HIS A 561 -38.13 5.42 -1.01
C HIS A 561 -38.31 5.31 -2.54
N ALA A 562 -37.26 5.55 -3.33
CA ALA A 562 -37.30 5.34 -4.76
C ALA A 562 -37.24 3.83 -5.12
N LEU A 563 -36.34 3.09 -4.47
CA LEU A 563 -36.16 1.65 -4.67
C LEU A 563 -37.45 0.86 -4.38
N LYS A 564 -38.12 1.17 -3.28
CA LYS A 564 -39.41 0.51 -2.86
C LYS A 564 -40.57 0.72 -3.85
N LYS A 565 -40.45 1.60 -4.84
CA LYS A 565 -41.46 1.83 -5.87
C LYS A 565 -41.19 1.07 -7.18
N GLU A 566 -40.08 0.39 -7.30
CA GLU A 566 -39.72 -0.36 -8.51
C GLU A 566 -40.50 -1.69 -8.56
N GLU A 567 -40.92 -2.10 -9.76
CA GLU A 567 -41.65 -3.37 -9.95
C GLU A 567 -40.76 -4.59 -9.61
N GLU A 568 -39.45 -4.49 -9.84
CA GLU A 568 -38.47 -5.53 -9.49
C GLU A 568 -38.42 -5.76 -7.99
N PHE A 569 -38.46 -4.75 -7.16
CA PHE A 569 -38.49 -4.83 -5.69
C PHE A 569 -39.71 -5.66 -5.21
N GLU A 570 -40.89 -5.34 -5.71
CA GLU A 570 -42.12 -6.06 -5.32
C GLU A 570 -42.12 -7.52 -5.75
N ALA A 571 -41.53 -7.84 -6.91
CA ALA A 571 -41.41 -9.21 -7.41
C ALA A 571 -40.46 -10.03 -6.50
N GLU A 572 -39.30 -9.48 -6.17
CA GLU A 572 -38.29 -10.11 -5.34
C GLU A 572 -38.74 -10.29 -3.90
N TYR A 573 -39.35 -9.27 -3.31
CA TYR A 573 -39.98 -9.36 -1.98
C TYR A 573 -40.98 -10.52 -1.89
N LYS A 574 -41.85 -10.69 -2.90
CA LYS A 574 -42.83 -11.78 -2.93
C LYS A 574 -42.19 -13.16 -3.05
N GLU A 575 -41.08 -13.26 -3.78
CA GLU A 575 -40.34 -14.52 -3.92
C GLU A 575 -39.62 -14.88 -2.61
N LEU A 576 -38.90 -13.94 -2.02
CA LEU A 576 -38.22 -14.10 -0.72
C LEU A 576 -39.22 -14.41 0.41
N LYS A 577 -40.39 -13.78 0.43
CA LYS A 577 -41.43 -14.06 1.41
C LYS A 577 -41.97 -15.49 1.32
N LYS A 578 -41.95 -16.12 0.14
CA LYS A 578 -42.27 -17.55 -0.02
C LYS A 578 -41.13 -18.44 0.46
N GLN A 579 -39.89 -18.03 0.20
CA GLN A 579 -38.70 -18.77 0.61
C GLN A 579 -38.57 -18.88 2.13
N TYR A 580 -38.90 -17.80 2.85
CA TYR A 580 -38.82 -17.72 4.32
C TYR A 580 -40.20 -17.82 5.00
N GLN A 581 -41.06 -18.67 4.47
CA GLN A 581 -42.37 -18.89 5.07
C GLN A 581 -42.24 -19.63 6.41
N LEU A 582 -42.86 -19.08 7.45
CA LEU A 582 -42.92 -19.73 8.76
C LEU A 582 -43.69 -21.05 8.66
N PRO A 583 -43.32 -22.07 9.47
CA PRO A 583 -44.09 -23.31 9.56
C PRO A 583 -45.53 -23.03 10.01
N ASP A 584 -46.49 -23.78 9.46
CA ASP A 584 -47.89 -23.72 9.90
C ASP A 584 -47.98 -24.11 11.38
N VAL A 585 -48.42 -23.19 12.22
CA VAL A 585 -48.69 -23.49 13.64
C VAL A 585 -49.88 -24.44 13.70
N LYS A 586 -49.65 -25.69 14.01
CA LYS A 586 -50.76 -26.63 14.32
C LYS A 586 -51.39 -26.21 15.63
N ALA A 587 -52.64 -25.72 15.55
CA ALA A 587 -53.47 -25.28 16.67
C ALA A 587 -53.60 -26.31 17.80
#